data_821e5f0cc04efbc8477cc8ccc26d34ea
#
_entry.id   821e5f0cc04efbc8477cc8ccc26d34ea
#
_cell.length_a   1.000
_cell.length_b   1.000
_cell.length_c   1.000
_cell.angle_alpha   90.00
_cell.angle_beta   90.00
_cell.angle_gamma   90.00
#
_symmetry.space_group_name_H-M   'P 1'
#
loop_
_entity.id
_entity.type
_entity.pdbx_description
1 polymer ?
#
loop_
_entity_poly.entity_id
_entity_poly.type
_entity_poly.pdbx_seq_one_letter_code
_entity_poly.pdbx_strand_id
1 'polypeptide(L)'
;MANSGASTKTTPVERHKPLQHVKSHGSLDADTIIKNAPDPVFVSDLQGKILSANDAIYALLGFRPDEVLEQSLSRFISPEETREFLAALREVIERGVTRNAGLNPRSASGEVIPTTLNASVLRDSDGKVIGAIGILRDMRAYEKVVRDLQESKAELQDKIRDLEKFEEVVVGRELKMIALEKEIEQLKREQAQTGTATARRG
;
A
#
# COMPACT_ATOMS: atom_id res chain seq x y z
N MET A 1 16.91 -72.58 47.37
CA MET A 1 16.41 -72.32 45.99
C MET A 1 16.13 -70.89 45.90
N ALA A 2 16.83 -70.22 44.95
CA ALA A 2 16.89 -68.82 44.79
C ALA A 2 15.60 -68.24 44.14
N ASN A 3 15.16 -67.07 44.57
CA ASN A 3 14.29 -66.29 43.78
C ASN A 3 14.76 -64.81 43.81
N SER A 4 15.24 -64.37 42.65
CA SER A 4 15.79 -63.07 42.41
C SER A 4 14.63 -62.09 42.15
N GLY A 5 14.44 -61.13 43.03
CA GLY A 5 13.53 -60.02 42.84
C GLY A 5 14.26 -58.85 42.16
N ALA A 6 13.92 -58.57 40.93
CA ALA A 6 14.43 -57.39 40.19
C ALA A 6 13.83 -56.06 40.75
N SER A 7 14.70 -55.27 41.31
CA SER A 7 14.37 -53.90 41.79
C SER A 7 14.32 -52.97 40.61
N THR A 8 13.12 -52.53 40.21
CA THR A 8 12.90 -51.45 39.25
C THR A 8 13.20 -50.09 39.90
N LYS A 9 14.31 -49.51 39.49
CA LYS A 9 14.65 -48.12 39.84
C LYS A 9 13.68 -47.16 39.15
N THR A 10 12.76 -46.62 39.94
CA THR A 10 11.90 -45.51 39.52
C THR A 10 12.74 -44.22 39.54
N THR A 11 12.96 -43.64 38.36
CA THR A 11 13.61 -42.33 38.21
C THR A 11 12.71 -41.25 38.79
N PRO A 12 13.22 -40.29 39.58
CA PRO A 12 12.39 -39.21 40.11
C PRO A 12 11.98 -38.29 38.98
N VAL A 13 10.67 -38.08 38.83
CA VAL A 13 10.10 -37.02 37.97
C VAL A 13 10.58 -35.69 38.51
N GLU A 14 11.41 -34.99 37.72
CA GLU A 14 11.77 -33.59 37.98
C GLU A 14 10.51 -32.74 38.07
N ARG A 15 10.20 -32.28 39.28
CA ARG A 15 9.18 -31.27 39.51
C ARG A 15 9.67 -30.01 38.84
N HIS A 16 8.95 -29.60 37.76
CA HIS A 16 9.11 -28.30 37.15
C HIS A 16 9.05 -27.22 38.25
N LYS A 17 10.15 -26.51 38.45
CA LYS A 17 10.16 -25.28 39.23
C LYS A 17 9.13 -24.32 38.63
N PRO A 18 8.22 -23.75 39.43
CA PRO A 18 7.35 -22.68 38.94
C PRO A 18 8.23 -21.58 38.40
N LEU A 19 7.92 -21.13 37.19
CA LEU A 19 8.53 -19.95 36.54
C LEU A 19 8.53 -18.82 37.57
N GLN A 20 9.72 -18.47 38.06
CA GLN A 20 9.91 -17.32 38.92
C GLN A 20 9.38 -16.10 38.18
N HIS A 21 8.55 -15.34 38.87
CA HIS A 21 8.01 -14.05 38.48
C HIS A 21 8.86 -13.33 37.41
N VAL A 22 8.30 -13.21 36.22
CA VAL A 22 8.67 -12.17 35.29
C VAL A 22 8.52 -10.87 36.10
N LYS A 23 9.64 -10.23 36.45
CA LYS A 23 9.64 -8.91 37.06
C LYS A 23 8.72 -8.06 36.20
N SER A 24 7.71 -7.47 36.82
CA SER A 24 6.84 -6.48 36.17
C SER A 24 7.76 -5.55 35.38
N HIS A 25 7.69 -5.65 34.05
CA HIS A 25 8.27 -4.62 33.20
C HIS A 25 7.66 -3.33 33.72
N GLY A 26 8.48 -2.39 34.20
CA GLY A 26 8.02 -1.12 34.72
C GLY A 26 6.98 -0.59 33.76
N SER A 27 5.82 -0.13 34.25
CA SER A 27 4.71 0.32 33.41
C SER A 27 5.28 1.28 32.40
N LEU A 28 5.35 0.84 31.13
CA LEU A 28 5.75 1.73 30.05
C LEU A 28 4.70 2.84 30.06
N ASP A 29 5.14 4.04 30.33
CA ASP A 29 4.29 5.22 30.30
C ASP A 29 3.73 5.38 28.87
N ALA A 30 2.41 5.58 28.77
CA ALA A 30 1.75 5.73 27.48
C ALA A 30 2.36 6.88 26.65
N ASP A 31 2.78 7.94 27.31
CA ASP A 31 3.48 9.06 26.70
C ASP A 31 4.81 8.63 26.06
N THR A 32 5.54 7.74 26.72
CA THR A 32 6.80 7.21 26.19
C THR A 32 6.55 6.38 24.93
N ILE A 33 5.47 5.60 24.88
CA ILE A 33 5.10 4.80 23.70
C ILE A 33 4.75 5.73 22.54
N ILE A 34 3.91 6.73 22.77
CA ILE A 34 3.48 7.70 21.76
C ILE A 34 4.68 8.48 21.22
N LYS A 35 5.53 9.00 22.10
CA LYS A 35 6.71 9.78 21.70
C LYS A 35 7.72 9.02 20.86
N ASN A 36 7.87 7.71 21.10
CA ASN A 36 8.81 6.87 20.35
C ASN A 36 8.16 6.19 19.12
N ALA A 37 6.89 6.42 18.84
CA ALA A 37 6.26 5.89 17.64
C ALA A 37 6.85 6.55 16.38
N PRO A 38 7.24 5.76 15.35
CA PRO A 38 7.83 6.32 14.13
C PRO A 38 6.80 7.02 13.24
N ASP A 39 5.55 6.57 13.30
CA ASP A 39 4.45 7.20 12.57
C ASP A 39 3.89 8.41 13.34
N PRO A 40 3.33 9.42 12.65
CA PRO A 40 2.62 10.53 13.26
C PRO A 40 1.42 10.07 14.09
N VAL A 41 1.48 10.27 15.43
CA VAL A 41 0.45 9.87 16.39
C VAL A 41 -0.04 11.09 17.16
N PHE A 42 -1.36 11.19 17.30
CA PHE A 42 -1.98 12.20 18.17
C PHE A 42 -3.11 11.59 19.01
N VAL A 43 -3.39 12.23 20.12
CA VAL A 43 -4.55 11.93 20.97
C VAL A 43 -5.44 13.17 21.01
N SER A 44 -6.74 12.98 20.84
CA SER A 44 -7.72 14.05 20.92
C SER A 44 -8.83 13.74 21.92
N ASP A 45 -9.52 14.77 22.37
CA ASP A 45 -10.81 14.62 23.05
C ASP A 45 -11.92 14.28 22.04
N LEU A 46 -13.16 14.15 22.55
CA LEU A 46 -14.35 13.84 21.75
C LEU A 46 -14.81 15.00 20.83
N GLN A 47 -14.27 16.20 21.04
CA GLN A 47 -14.48 17.38 20.22
C GLN A 47 -13.43 17.56 19.14
N GLY A 48 -12.41 16.68 19.12
CA GLY A 48 -11.31 16.74 18.16
C GLY A 48 -10.21 17.74 18.54
N LYS A 49 -10.14 18.15 19.81
CA LYS A 49 -9.05 18.97 20.34
C LYS A 49 -7.85 18.09 20.64
N ILE A 50 -6.68 18.46 20.14
CA ILE A 50 -5.43 17.68 20.29
C ILE A 50 -4.90 17.83 21.72
N LEU A 51 -4.86 16.73 22.46
CA LEU A 51 -4.38 16.66 23.84
C LEU A 51 -2.90 16.26 23.91
N SER A 52 -2.46 15.39 22.99
CA SER A 52 -1.09 14.93 22.90
C SER A 52 -0.74 14.61 21.45
N ALA A 53 0.53 14.78 21.08
CA ALA A 53 1.07 14.43 19.78
C ALA A 53 2.55 14.07 19.91
N ASN A 54 3.07 13.28 18.99
CA ASN A 54 4.48 12.94 18.95
C ASN A 54 5.28 13.83 17.99
N ASP A 55 6.60 13.71 18.03
CA ASP A 55 7.50 14.52 17.20
C ASP A 55 7.28 14.30 15.70
N ALA A 56 6.80 13.11 15.31
CA ALA A 56 6.48 12.81 13.92
C ALA A 56 5.30 13.65 13.40
N ILE A 57 4.31 14.00 14.23
CA ILE A 57 3.23 14.94 13.87
C ILE A 57 3.82 16.33 13.57
N TYR A 58 4.71 16.83 14.42
CA TYR A 58 5.31 18.15 14.24
C TYR A 58 6.19 18.19 12.99
N ALA A 59 6.96 17.12 12.75
CA ALA A 59 7.77 16.97 11.55
C ALA A 59 6.92 16.89 10.28
N LEU A 60 5.79 16.15 10.30
CA LEU A 60 4.88 16.04 9.17
C LEU A 60 4.23 17.38 8.84
N LEU A 61 3.67 18.05 9.84
CA LEU A 61 2.90 19.28 9.65
C LEU A 61 3.77 20.55 9.56
N GLY A 62 5.01 20.50 10.06
CA GLY A 62 5.91 21.66 10.08
C GLY A 62 5.54 22.74 11.10
N PHE A 63 4.64 22.43 12.05
CA PHE A 63 4.27 23.33 13.15
C PHE A 63 5.07 22.99 14.41
N ARG A 64 5.19 23.98 15.30
CA ARG A 64 5.75 23.75 16.63
C ARG A 64 4.72 23.10 17.54
N PRO A 65 5.15 22.42 18.63
CA PRO A 65 4.26 21.79 19.59
C PRO A 65 3.20 22.73 20.17
N ASP A 66 3.56 23.97 20.49
CA ASP A 66 2.65 25.00 21.04
C ASP A 66 1.59 25.48 20.03
N GLU A 67 1.81 25.26 18.73
CA GLU A 67 0.88 25.60 17.67
C GLU A 67 -0.10 24.46 17.35
N VAL A 68 0.19 23.22 17.80
CA VAL A 68 -0.59 22.00 17.57
C VAL A 68 -1.39 21.60 18.80
N LEU A 69 -0.74 21.56 19.95
CA LEU A 69 -1.40 21.17 21.20
C LEU A 69 -2.53 22.15 21.56
N GLU A 70 -3.59 21.62 22.16
CA GLU A 70 -4.78 22.36 22.55
C GLU A 70 -5.57 22.97 21.36
N GLN A 71 -5.18 22.70 20.10
CA GLN A 71 -5.88 23.13 18.91
C GLN A 71 -6.86 22.08 18.43
N SER A 72 -7.93 22.53 17.74
CA SER A 72 -8.83 21.62 17.04
C SER A 72 -8.14 21.02 15.80
N LEU A 73 -8.31 19.72 15.57
CA LEU A 73 -7.88 19.04 14.35
C LEU A 73 -8.38 19.73 13.07
N SER A 74 -9.59 20.31 13.11
CA SER A 74 -10.17 21.07 12.00
C SER A 74 -9.34 22.28 11.54
N ARG A 75 -8.45 22.79 12.40
CA ARG A 75 -7.54 23.89 12.03
C ARG A 75 -6.51 23.48 10.97
N PHE A 76 -6.15 22.21 10.95
CA PHE A 76 -5.08 21.68 10.08
C PHE A 76 -5.62 21.07 8.79
N ILE A 77 -6.93 21.07 8.58
CA ILE A 77 -7.58 20.54 7.38
C ILE A 77 -8.35 21.64 6.65
N SER A 78 -8.62 21.44 5.36
CA SER A 78 -9.41 22.40 4.60
C SER A 78 -10.87 22.42 5.05
N PRO A 79 -11.58 23.54 4.87
CA PRO A 79 -13.03 23.59 5.18
C PRO A 79 -13.84 22.54 4.41
N GLU A 80 -13.42 22.19 3.20
CA GLU A 80 -14.06 21.19 2.36
C GLU A 80 -13.94 19.78 2.98
N GLU A 81 -12.79 19.46 3.54
CA GLU A 81 -12.50 18.17 4.17
C GLU A 81 -13.02 18.07 5.61
N THR A 82 -13.38 19.20 6.23
CA THR A 82 -13.92 19.23 7.59
C THR A 82 -15.14 18.33 7.74
N ARG A 83 -15.98 18.20 6.71
CA ARG A 83 -17.15 17.31 6.73
C ARG A 83 -16.75 15.84 6.79
N GLU A 84 -15.77 15.44 5.99
CA GLU A 84 -15.24 14.05 5.96
C GLU A 84 -14.55 13.71 7.28
N PHE A 85 -13.77 14.64 7.81
CA PHE A 85 -13.15 14.51 9.12
C PHE A 85 -14.21 14.31 10.23
N LEU A 86 -15.26 15.12 10.27
CA LEU A 86 -16.32 14.98 11.26
C LEU A 86 -17.09 13.66 11.10
N ALA A 87 -17.25 13.17 9.87
CA ALA A 87 -17.83 11.85 9.61
C ALA A 87 -16.92 10.73 10.14
N ALA A 88 -15.61 10.79 9.88
CA ALA A 88 -14.64 9.85 10.41
C ALA A 88 -14.59 9.86 11.95
N LEU A 89 -14.64 11.03 12.56
CA LEU A 89 -14.68 11.17 14.03
C LEU A 89 -15.95 10.53 14.61
N ARG A 90 -17.10 10.74 13.99
CA ARG A 90 -18.36 10.07 14.40
C ARG A 90 -18.26 8.56 14.28
N GLU A 91 -17.71 8.07 13.17
CA GLU A 91 -17.49 6.63 12.97
C GLU A 91 -16.61 6.04 14.07
N VAL A 92 -15.52 6.73 14.45
CA VAL A 92 -14.66 6.31 15.56
C VAL A 92 -15.45 6.23 16.86
N ILE A 93 -16.27 7.23 17.18
CA ILE A 93 -17.05 7.27 18.41
C ILE A 93 -18.13 6.16 18.43
N GLU A 94 -18.84 5.93 17.32
CA GLU A 94 -19.93 4.97 17.21
C GLU A 94 -19.46 3.53 17.10
N ARG A 95 -18.44 3.27 16.25
CA ARG A 95 -17.93 1.93 15.94
C ARG A 95 -16.69 1.55 16.75
N GLY A 96 -16.08 2.50 17.43
CA GLY A 96 -14.86 2.31 18.19
C GLY A 96 -13.59 2.42 17.38
N VAL A 97 -13.64 2.38 16.05
CA VAL A 97 -12.49 2.40 15.16
C VAL A 97 -12.86 2.91 13.77
N THR A 98 -11.94 3.64 13.13
CA THR A 98 -11.92 3.86 11.67
C THR A 98 -10.58 3.49 11.09
N ARG A 99 -10.56 3.09 9.82
CA ARG A 99 -9.35 2.67 9.11
C ARG A 99 -9.30 3.26 7.72
N ASN A 100 -8.09 3.70 7.34
CA ASN A 100 -7.79 4.24 6.01
C ASN A 100 -8.74 5.39 5.59
N ALA A 101 -9.23 6.17 6.57
CA ALA A 101 -9.99 7.36 6.25
C ALA A 101 -9.05 8.39 5.59
N GLY A 102 -9.46 8.95 4.45
CA GLY A 102 -8.72 10.04 3.81
C GLY A 102 -8.72 11.26 4.73
N LEU A 103 -7.56 11.86 4.92
CA LEU A 103 -7.39 13.11 5.65
C LEU A 103 -6.16 13.81 5.10
N ASN A 104 -6.33 15.03 4.58
CA ASN A 104 -5.25 15.77 3.94
C ASN A 104 -4.95 17.06 4.73
N PRO A 105 -4.13 16.98 5.79
CA PRO A 105 -3.79 18.15 6.58
C PRO A 105 -2.95 19.13 5.75
N ARG A 106 -3.04 20.42 6.14
CA ARG A 106 -2.17 21.47 5.64
C ARG A 106 -0.99 21.65 6.57
N SER A 107 0.19 21.69 5.98
CA SER A 107 1.42 22.05 6.69
C SER A 107 1.47 23.55 7.03
N ALA A 108 2.44 23.94 7.85
CA ALA A 108 2.74 25.35 8.16
C ALA A 108 3.12 26.15 6.90
N SER A 109 3.65 25.50 5.86
CA SER A 109 3.94 26.14 4.56
C SER A 109 2.70 26.27 3.66
N GLY A 110 1.55 25.72 4.07
CA GLY A 110 0.32 25.71 3.29
C GLY A 110 0.20 24.53 2.32
N GLU A 111 1.19 23.62 2.28
CA GLU A 111 1.16 22.41 1.47
C GLU A 111 0.09 21.45 2.00
N VAL A 112 -0.70 20.89 1.11
CA VAL A 112 -1.65 19.82 1.41
C VAL A 112 -0.92 18.49 1.38
N ILE A 113 -0.95 17.76 2.47
CA ILE A 113 -0.24 16.49 2.62
C ILE A 113 -1.25 15.35 2.50
N PRO A 114 -1.18 14.53 1.43
CA PRO A 114 -2.05 13.36 1.34
C PRO A 114 -1.71 12.38 2.44
N THR A 115 -2.67 12.10 3.32
CA THR A 115 -2.51 11.13 4.41
C THR A 115 -3.71 10.20 4.51
N THR A 116 -3.50 9.06 5.16
CA THR A 116 -4.59 8.22 5.66
C THR A 116 -4.60 8.21 7.18
N LEU A 117 -5.79 8.26 7.75
CA LEU A 117 -6.04 8.22 9.19
C LEU A 117 -6.53 6.84 9.60
N ASN A 118 -5.85 6.24 10.57
CA ASN A 118 -6.36 5.14 11.38
C ASN A 118 -6.59 5.67 12.79
N ALA A 119 -7.80 5.51 13.32
CA ALA A 119 -8.12 5.99 14.65
C ALA A 119 -8.97 5.00 15.44
N SER A 120 -8.82 5.02 16.76
CA SER A 120 -9.63 4.24 17.69
C SER A 120 -10.00 5.07 18.93
N VAL A 121 -11.11 4.69 19.57
CA VAL A 121 -11.52 5.34 20.81
C VAL A 121 -10.57 5.01 21.95
N LEU A 122 -10.36 5.98 22.81
CA LEU A 122 -9.75 5.80 24.13
C LEU A 122 -10.84 5.68 25.18
N ARG A 123 -10.72 4.68 26.05
CA ARG A 123 -11.62 4.45 27.15
C ARG A 123 -10.90 4.56 28.47
N ASP A 124 -11.60 5.07 29.47
CA ASP A 124 -11.10 5.06 30.86
C ASP A 124 -11.27 3.67 31.50
N SER A 125 -10.90 3.54 32.77
CA SER A 125 -11.02 2.31 33.55
C SER A 125 -12.45 1.76 33.67
N ASP A 126 -13.44 2.63 33.54
CA ASP A 126 -14.86 2.29 33.64
C ASP A 126 -15.46 1.96 32.25
N GLY A 127 -14.63 1.96 31.20
CA GLY A 127 -15.02 1.68 29.82
C GLY A 127 -15.69 2.85 29.09
N LYS A 128 -15.79 4.02 29.72
CA LYS A 128 -16.34 5.23 29.11
C LYS A 128 -15.38 5.78 28.06
N VAL A 129 -15.92 6.18 26.90
CA VAL A 129 -15.12 6.83 25.86
C VAL A 129 -14.72 8.24 26.33
N ILE A 130 -13.43 8.51 26.37
CA ILE A 130 -12.85 9.78 26.82
C ILE A 130 -12.13 10.56 25.72
N GLY A 131 -11.86 9.91 24.58
CA GLY A 131 -11.15 10.54 23.47
C GLY A 131 -10.87 9.55 22.36
N ALA A 132 -9.97 9.91 21.47
CA ALA A 132 -9.49 9.05 20.39
C ALA A 132 -7.98 9.16 20.21
N ILE A 133 -7.36 8.08 19.80
CA ILE A 133 -5.99 8.06 19.28
C ILE A 133 -6.05 7.94 17.77
N GLY A 134 -5.28 8.78 17.07
CA GLY A 134 -5.17 8.77 15.62
C GLY A 134 -3.71 8.59 15.19
N ILE A 135 -3.53 7.82 14.12
CA ILE A 135 -2.26 7.61 13.46
C ILE A 135 -2.42 8.08 12.02
N LEU A 136 -1.60 9.03 11.60
CA LEU A 136 -1.54 9.49 10.22
C LEU A 136 -0.44 8.74 9.48
N ARG A 137 -0.72 8.36 8.25
CA ARG A 137 0.27 7.81 7.34
C ARG A 137 0.47 8.75 6.16
N ASP A 138 1.67 9.25 6.00
CA ASP A 138 2.05 10.07 4.84
C ASP A 138 2.01 9.19 3.56
N MET A 139 1.22 9.62 2.60
CA MET A 139 1.01 8.89 1.34
C MET A 139 1.84 9.44 0.17
N ARG A 140 2.62 10.53 0.36
CA ARG A 140 3.38 11.16 -0.74
C ARG A 140 4.33 10.20 -1.44
N ALA A 141 5.08 9.41 -0.68
CA ALA A 141 6.00 8.43 -1.25
C ALA A 141 5.25 7.32 -2.01
N TYR A 142 4.12 6.87 -1.47
CA TYR A 142 3.27 5.86 -2.11
C TYR A 142 2.65 6.38 -3.41
N GLU A 143 2.07 7.57 -3.39
CA GLU A 143 1.47 8.20 -4.56
C GLU A 143 2.50 8.44 -5.68
N LYS A 144 3.73 8.80 -5.31
CA LYS A 144 4.83 8.91 -6.26
C LYS A 144 5.10 7.59 -6.96
N VAL A 145 5.27 6.51 -6.19
CA VAL A 145 5.54 5.17 -6.75
C VAL A 145 4.39 4.71 -7.67
N VAL A 146 3.14 4.95 -7.26
CA VAL A 146 1.97 4.61 -8.10
C VAL A 146 1.98 5.39 -9.41
N ARG A 147 2.31 6.68 -9.38
CA ARG A 147 2.42 7.51 -10.58
C ARG A 147 3.53 7.02 -11.50
N ASP A 148 4.74 6.82 -10.97
CA ASP A 148 5.89 6.34 -11.72
C ASP A 148 5.58 4.98 -12.40
N LEU A 149 4.88 4.09 -11.68
CA LEU A 149 4.42 2.80 -12.21
C LEU A 149 3.40 2.96 -13.34
N GLN A 150 2.44 3.89 -13.19
CA GLN A 150 1.44 4.16 -14.23
C GLN A 150 2.08 4.72 -15.49
N GLU A 151 3.02 5.64 -15.36
CA GLU A 151 3.80 6.19 -16.47
C GLU A 151 4.59 5.09 -17.19
N SER A 152 5.33 4.28 -16.46
CA SER A 152 6.09 3.15 -17.03
C SER A 152 5.17 2.14 -17.74
N LYS A 153 4.00 1.85 -17.17
CA LYS A 153 3.00 0.99 -17.81
C LYS A 153 2.48 1.57 -19.12
N ALA A 154 2.21 2.86 -19.16
CA ALA A 154 1.75 3.55 -20.37
C ALA A 154 2.81 3.49 -21.47
N GLU A 155 4.09 3.76 -21.14
CA GLU A 155 5.19 3.65 -22.09
C GLU A 155 5.35 2.24 -22.66
N LEU A 156 5.23 1.22 -21.80
CA LEU A 156 5.29 -0.18 -22.25
C LEU A 156 4.14 -0.53 -23.18
N GLN A 157 2.93 -0.05 -22.89
CA GLN A 157 1.77 -0.27 -23.75
C GLN A 157 1.93 0.37 -25.14
N ASP A 158 2.52 1.57 -25.18
CA ASP A 158 2.79 2.24 -26.46
C ASP A 158 3.85 1.49 -27.26
N LYS A 159 4.93 1.00 -26.63
CA LYS A 159 5.93 0.16 -27.29
C LYS A 159 5.35 -1.14 -27.84
N ILE A 160 4.47 -1.79 -27.07
CA ILE A 160 3.77 -3.00 -27.56
C ILE A 160 2.95 -2.68 -28.80
N ARG A 161 2.15 -1.60 -28.78
CA ARG A 161 1.36 -1.16 -29.92
C ARG A 161 2.19 -0.87 -31.16
N ASP A 162 3.37 -0.29 -30.98
CA ASP A 162 4.27 0.00 -32.09
C ASP A 162 4.91 -1.28 -32.65
N LEU A 163 5.25 -2.25 -31.80
CA LEU A 163 5.72 -3.56 -32.23
C LEU A 163 4.64 -4.33 -32.99
N GLU A 164 3.41 -4.33 -32.53
CA GLU A 164 2.26 -4.97 -33.21
C GLU A 164 2.06 -4.39 -34.61
N LYS A 165 2.11 -3.06 -34.76
CA LYS A 165 2.06 -2.41 -36.09
C LYS A 165 3.23 -2.80 -36.99
N PHE A 166 4.43 -2.90 -36.42
CA PHE A 166 5.60 -3.32 -37.17
C PHE A 166 5.46 -4.76 -37.66
N GLU A 167 5.01 -5.69 -36.80
CA GLU A 167 4.75 -7.08 -37.16
C GLU A 167 3.70 -7.18 -38.27
N GLU A 168 2.61 -6.41 -38.19
CA GLU A 168 1.57 -6.38 -39.23
C GLU A 168 2.14 -5.96 -40.60
N VAL A 169 3.02 -4.95 -40.61
CA VAL A 169 3.68 -4.51 -41.85
C VAL A 169 4.64 -5.57 -42.39
N VAL A 170 5.41 -6.23 -41.53
CA VAL A 170 6.35 -7.29 -41.93
C VAL A 170 5.60 -8.49 -42.52
N VAL A 171 4.59 -8.97 -41.80
CA VAL A 171 3.75 -10.10 -42.27
C VAL A 171 3.05 -9.75 -43.59
N GLY A 172 2.50 -8.53 -43.72
CA GLY A 172 1.89 -8.08 -44.96
C GLY A 172 2.89 -8.02 -46.12
N ARG A 173 4.15 -7.65 -45.90
CA ARG A 173 5.21 -7.65 -46.89
C ARG A 173 5.58 -9.07 -47.32
N GLU A 174 5.73 -10.00 -46.38
CA GLU A 174 6.04 -11.40 -46.66
C GLU A 174 4.93 -12.08 -47.50
N LEU A 175 3.68 -11.88 -47.12
CA LEU A 175 2.54 -12.41 -47.90
C LEU A 175 2.50 -11.87 -49.33
N LYS A 176 2.83 -10.57 -49.52
CA LYS A 176 2.90 -9.98 -50.86
C LYS A 176 4.08 -10.53 -51.65
N MET A 177 5.23 -10.79 -51.05
CA MET A 177 6.35 -11.45 -51.71
C MET A 177 5.99 -12.87 -52.20
N ILE A 178 5.37 -13.67 -51.35
CA ILE A 178 4.90 -15.02 -51.69
C ILE A 178 3.90 -14.97 -52.85
N ALA A 179 2.99 -14.00 -52.86
CA ALA A 179 2.02 -13.85 -53.95
C ALA A 179 2.71 -13.49 -55.27
N LEU A 180 3.66 -12.56 -55.27
CA LEU A 180 4.44 -12.17 -56.43
C LEU A 180 5.31 -13.32 -56.97
N GLU A 181 5.92 -14.09 -56.11
CA GLU A 181 6.69 -15.29 -56.53
C GLU A 181 5.82 -16.32 -57.25
N LYS A 182 4.62 -16.57 -56.75
CA LYS A 182 3.65 -17.47 -57.44
C LYS A 182 3.24 -16.92 -58.80
N GLU A 183 2.98 -15.62 -58.89
CA GLU A 183 2.62 -14.98 -60.16
C GLU A 183 3.73 -15.07 -61.19
N ILE A 184 4.99 -14.81 -60.76
CA ILE A 184 6.17 -14.98 -61.62
C ILE A 184 6.32 -16.43 -62.11
N GLU A 185 6.12 -17.39 -61.21
CA GLU A 185 6.19 -18.81 -61.60
C GLU A 185 5.09 -19.20 -62.61
N GLN A 186 3.87 -18.69 -62.42
CA GLN A 186 2.77 -18.89 -63.35
C GLN A 186 3.06 -18.28 -64.72
N LEU A 187 3.50 -17.04 -64.78
CA LEU A 187 3.86 -16.37 -66.03
C LEU A 187 5.01 -17.09 -66.79
N LYS A 188 6.00 -17.61 -66.08
CA LYS A 188 7.09 -18.42 -66.66
C LYS A 188 6.56 -19.71 -67.29
N ARG A 189 5.60 -20.37 -66.65
CA ARG A 189 4.96 -21.60 -67.20
C ARG A 189 4.15 -21.29 -68.43
N GLU A 190 3.41 -20.19 -68.46
CA GLU A 190 2.62 -19.74 -69.64
C GLU A 190 3.53 -19.40 -70.83
N GLN A 191 4.66 -18.70 -70.59
CA GLN A 191 5.62 -18.39 -71.63
C GLN A 191 6.28 -19.64 -72.19
N ALA A 192 6.63 -20.62 -71.37
CA ALA A 192 7.19 -21.90 -71.84
C ALA A 192 6.20 -22.69 -72.70
N GLN A 193 4.90 -22.65 -72.36
CA GLN A 193 3.89 -23.32 -73.18
C GLN A 193 3.63 -22.60 -74.50
N THR A 194 3.64 -21.30 -74.57
CA THR A 194 3.46 -20.54 -75.84
C THR A 194 4.71 -20.63 -76.71
N GLY A 195 5.93 -20.67 -76.13
CA GLY A 195 7.16 -20.85 -76.88
C GLY A 195 7.25 -22.23 -77.55
N THR A 196 6.74 -23.31 -76.94
CA THR A 196 6.68 -24.63 -77.50
C THR A 196 5.60 -24.76 -78.57
N ALA A 197 4.50 -23.99 -78.50
CA ALA A 197 3.43 -24.00 -79.50
C ALA A 197 3.89 -23.32 -80.81
N THR A 198 4.73 -22.29 -80.73
CA THR A 198 5.27 -21.58 -81.93
C THR A 198 6.34 -22.42 -82.67
N ALA A 199 7.14 -23.17 -81.92
CA ALA A 199 8.18 -24.03 -82.48
C ALA A 199 7.62 -25.29 -83.22
N ARG A 200 6.37 -25.65 -83.03
CA ARG A 200 5.68 -26.78 -83.72
C ARG A 200 4.95 -26.37 -85.02
N ARG A 201 4.86 -25.07 -85.36
CA ARG A 201 4.21 -24.55 -86.55
C ARG A 201 5.16 -23.98 -87.62
N GLY A 202 6.44 -24.05 -87.44
CA GLY A 202 7.48 -23.74 -88.38
C GLY A 202 8.17 -25.05 -88.86
#